data_bb9f312cc63b0bc2353fa777c52bd4af
#
_entry.id   bb9f312cc63b0bc2353fa777c52bd4af
#
_cell.length_a   1.000
_cell.length_b   1.000
_cell.length_c   1.000
_cell.angle_alpha   90.00
_cell.angle_beta   90.00
_cell.angle_gamma   90.00
#
_symmetry.space_group_name_H-M   'P 1'
#
loop_
_entity.id
_entity.type
_entity.pdbx_description
1 polymer ?
#
loop_
_entity_poly.entity_id
_entity_poly.type
_entity_poly.pdbx_seq_one_letter_code
_entity_poly.pdbx_strand_id
1 'polypeptide(L)'
;IVGNLETMIVAEGPETIAAFIAEPITGASGVIVPPAGYYQKVQVVLNRYDIMFWADEVITGFGRTGSDFGCNTMGIESPDMMTFAKQLSSAYMPISASAIRRDMYDAMIDQTANAGAFGHGYTYSGHPVACAVALKVLEIYQRDQIFEKAAKTGAYLQQRLTSFADHPLVGEVRGSGLLGALELVANKETGEAFVGGAVGGYAQKMAQDNGLLIRAVAGSSLGICPPLIITEQQIDEMVGKLSKALDATLEHCTKQGLLT
;
A
#
# COMPACT_ATOMS: atom_id res chain seq x y z
N ILE A 1 -1.84 5.61 -20.10
CA ILE A 1 -1.75 4.39 -19.29
C ILE A 1 -3.03 3.57 -19.43
N VAL A 2 -4.23 4.12 -19.14
CA VAL A 2 -5.49 3.36 -19.25
C VAL A 2 -5.79 2.91 -20.70
N GLY A 3 -5.43 3.70 -21.71
CA GLY A 3 -5.52 3.27 -23.13
C GLY A 3 -4.68 2.03 -23.42
N ASN A 4 -3.52 1.87 -22.78
CA ASN A 4 -2.70 0.67 -22.94
C ASN A 4 -3.38 -0.56 -22.30
N LEU A 5 -4.10 -0.39 -21.19
CA LEU A 5 -4.88 -1.46 -20.57
C LEU A 5 -5.96 -1.97 -21.55
N GLU A 6 -6.72 -1.06 -22.16
CA GLU A 6 -7.75 -1.44 -23.14
C GLU A 6 -7.15 -2.14 -24.37
N THR A 7 -6.02 -1.64 -24.87
CA THR A 7 -5.30 -2.29 -25.99
C THR A 7 -4.88 -3.71 -25.63
N MET A 8 -4.39 -3.92 -24.41
CA MET A 8 -3.98 -5.25 -23.92
C MET A 8 -5.19 -6.18 -23.77
N ILE A 9 -6.31 -5.70 -23.20
CA ILE A 9 -7.54 -6.48 -23.05
C ILE A 9 -8.02 -6.98 -24.43
N VAL A 10 -8.05 -6.10 -25.42
CA VAL A 10 -8.48 -6.46 -26.79
C VAL A 10 -7.52 -7.45 -27.44
N ALA A 11 -6.22 -7.28 -27.23
CA ALA A 11 -5.20 -8.16 -27.81
C ALA A 11 -5.22 -9.58 -27.21
N GLU A 12 -5.49 -9.71 -25.90
CA GLU A 12 -5.55 -11.00 -25.20
C GLU A 12 -6.89 -11.72 -25.41
N GLY A 13 -7.94 -11.01 -25.80
CA GLY A 13 -9.33 -11.49 -25.87
C GLY A 13 -10.04 -11.28 -24.53
N PRO A 14 -11.00 -10.35 -24.44
CA PRO A 14 -11.69 -10.01 -23.19
C PRO A 14 -12.31 -11.22 -22.47
N GLU A 15 -12.81 -12.19 -23.24
CA GLU A 15 -13.42 -13.42 -22.74
C GLU A 15 -12.44 -14.35 -22.01
N THR A 16 -11.14 -14.10 -22.15
CA THR A 16 -10.09 -14.89 -21.47
C THR A 16 -9.65 -14.26 -20.13
N ILE A 17 -10.15 -13.06 -19.81
CA ILE A 17 -9.73 -12.27 -18.65
C ILE A 17 -10.85 -12.25 -17.61
N ALA A 18 -10.66 -12.94 -16.50
CA ALA A 18 -11.65 -13.01 -15.42
C ALA A 18 -11.68 -11.73 -14.57
N ALA A 19 -10.53 -11.21 -14.22
CA ALA A 19 -10.43 -10.07 -13.30
C ALA A 19 -9.16 -9.23 -13.52
N PHE A 20 -9.25 -7.96 -13.16
CA PHE A 20 -8.13 -7.05 -12.96
C PHE A 20 -7.90 -6.89 -11.46
N ILE A 21 -6.71 -7.22 -10.97
CA ILE A 21 -6.33 -7.05 -9.57
C ILE A 21 -5.37 -5.89 -9.40
N ALA A 22 -5.61 -5.03 -8.40
CA ALA A 22 -4.69 -3.94 -8.06
C ALA A 22 -4.77 -3.56 -6.58
N GLU A 23 -3.61 -3.17 -6.02
CA GLU A 23 -3.57 -2.39 -4.78
C GLU A 23 -4.05 -0.96 -5.08
N PRO A 24 -4.97 -0.37 -4.29
CA PRO A 24 -5.37 1.04 -4.48
C PRO A 24 -4.18 2.02 -4.49
N ILE A 25 -3.20 1.78 -3.62
CA ILE A 25 -1.86 2.37 -3.64
C ILE A 25 -0.89 1.21 -3.47
N THR A 26 0.06 1.05 -4.39
CA THR A 26 1.00 -0.06 -4.26
C THR A 26 1.91 0.16 -3.05
N GLY A 27 2.01 -0.82 -2.17
CA GLY A 27 2.84 -0.70 -0.97
C GLY A 27 4.29 -1.10 -1.21
N ALA A 28 4.52 -2.38 -1.43
CA ALA A 28 5.87 -2.97 -1.51
C ALA A 28 6.67 -2.53 -2.75
N SER A 29 6.00 -2.06 -3.79
CA SER A 29 6.63 -1.56 -5.01
C SER A 29 7.07 -0.08 -4.92
N GLY A 30 7.18 0.48 -3.72
CA GLY A 30 7.69 1.82 -3.49
C GLY A 30 6.62 2.87 -3.21
N VAL A 31 5.44 2.49 -2.74
CA VAL A 31 4.32 3.38 -2.40
C VAL A 31 3.92 4.25 -3.60
N ILE A 32 3.62 3.62 -4.72
CA ILE A 32 3.19 4.35 -5.92
C ILE A 32 1.72 4.73 -5.76
N VAL A 33 1.45 6.02 -5.72
CA VAL A 33 0.10 6.60 -5.66
C VAL A 33 -0.38 6.86 -7.08
N PRO A 34 -1.43 6.19 -7.56
CA PRO A 34 -1.97 6.47 -8.88
C PRO A 34 -2.49 7.91 -9.01
N PRO A 35 -2.40 8.53 -10.19
CA PRO A 35 -2.90 9.88 -10.39
C PRO A 35 -4.43 9.94 -10.22
N ALA A 36 -4.94 11.12 -9.87
CA ALA A 36 -6.37 11.35 -9.68
C ALA A 36 -7.17 10.89 -10.91
N GLY A 37 -8.27 10.20 -10.67
CA GLY A 37 -9.15 9.68 -11.73
C GLY A 37 -8.64 8.45 -12.47
N TYR A 38 -7.50 7.87 -12.07
CA TYR A 38 -6.96 6.66 -12.70
C TYR A 38 -7.92 5.48 -12.60
N TYR A 39 -8.35 5.12 -11.40
CA TYR A 39 -9.21 3.96 -11.18
C TYR A 39 -10.63 4.15 -11.74
N GLN A 40 -11.17 5.36 -11.72
CA GLN A 40 -12.45 5.63 -12.36
C GLN A 40 -12.40 5.31 -13.86
N LYS A 41 -11.31 5.68 -14.53
CA LYS A 41 -11.11 5.35 -15.95
C LYS A 41 -10.85 3.86 -16.17
N VAL A 42 -10.12 3.21 -15.25
CA VAL A 42 -9.92 1.74 -15.29
C VAL A 42 -11.27 1.04 -15.17
N GLN A 43 -12.10 1.40 -14.20
CA GLN A 43 -13.42 0.79 -14.00
C GLN A 43 -14.34 0.96 -15.23
N VAL A 44 -14.29 2.12 -15.90
CA VAL A 44 -15.04 2.32 -17.17
C VAL A 44 -14.61 1.31 -18.22
N VAL A 45 -13.30 1.03 -18.36
CA VAL A 45 -12.80 0.03 -19.31
C VAL A 45 -13.21 -1.36 -18.88
N LEU A 46 -13.00 -1.76 -17.64
CA LEU A 46 -13.33 -3.09 -17.14
C LEU A 46 -14.83 -3.40 -17.29
N ASN A 47 -15.70 -2.45 -16.93
CA ASN A 47 -17.15 -2.60 -17.09
C ASN A 47 -17.58 -2.79 -18.55
N ARG A 48 -16.88 -2.17 -19.53
CA ARG A 48 -17.15 -2.34 -20.96
C ARG A 48 -16.94 -3.77 -21.43
N TYR A 49 -15.98 -4.48 -20.82
CA TYR A 49 -15.58 -5.83 -21.20
C TYR A 49 -16.02 -6.90 -20.21
N ASP A 50 -16.87 -6.56 -19.25
CA ASP A 50 -17.37 -7.46 -18.18
C ASP A 50 -16.22 -8.14 -17.41
N ILE A 51 -15.15 -7.39 -17.14
CA ILE A 51 -14.00 -7.84 -16.36
C ILE A 51 -14.14 -7.36 -14.93
N MET A 52 -14.06 -8.27 -13.96
CA MET A 52 -14.19 -7.97 -12.53
C MET A 52 -13.03 -7.11 -12.03
N PHE A 53 -13.30 -6.21 -11.08
CA PHE A 53 -12.28 -5.47 -10.35
C PHE A 53 -12.04 -6.10 -8.97
N TRP A 54 -10.80 -6.54 -8.74
CA TRP A 54 -10.36 -7.09 -7.45
C TRP A 54 -9.42 -6.10 -6.76
N ALA A 55 -9.86 -5.50 -5.64
CA ALA A 55 -9.04 -4.59 -4.85
C ALA A 55 -8.20 -5.37 -3.82
N ASP A 56 -6.88 -5.22 -3.92
CA ASP A 56 -5.97 -5.73 -2.89
C ASP A 56 -5.79 -4.68 -1.79
N GLU A 57 -6.57 -4.81 -0.72
CA GLU A 57 -6.56 -3.93 0.46
C GLU A 57 -5.65 -4.47 1.59
N VAL A 58 -4.76 -5.39 1.29
CA VAL A 58 -3.87 -6.01 2.27
C VAL A 58 -3.00 -4.98 2.99
N ILE A 59 -2.55 -3.92 2.30
CA ILE A 59 -1.79 -2.81 2.90
C ILE A 59 -2.68 -1.60 3.16
N THR A 60 -3.51 -1.23 2.21
CA THR A 60 -4.25 0.04 2.18
C THR A 60 -5.51 0.07 3.06
N GLY A 61 -6.02 -1.10 3.43
CA GLY A 61 -7.23 -1.21 4.24
C GLY A 61 -7.07 -0.79 5.71
N PHE A 62 -8.21 -0.65 6.37
CA PHE A 62 -8.35 -0.40 7.81
C PHE A 62 -7.61 0.85 8.29
N GLY A 63 -7.90 2.01 7.67
CA GLY A 63 -7.41 3.31 8.11
C GLY A 63 -6.03 3.71 7.61
N ARG A 64 -5.30 2.83 6.90
CA ARG A 64 -3.91 3.08 6.49
C ARG A 64 -3.74 4.32 5.62
N THR A 65 -4.64 4.56 4.69
CA THR A 65 -4.60 5.68 3.74
C THR A 65 -5.35 6.93 4.20
N GLY A 66 -5.88 6.92 5.43
CA GLY A 66 -6.70 8.00 5.99
C GLY A 66 -8.21 7.82 5.74
N SER A 67 -8.63 6.75 5.08
CA SER A 67 -10.01 6.31 4.91
C SER A 67 -10.15 4.87 5.40
N ASP A 68 -11.36 4.35 5.53
CA ASP A 68 -11.61 2.96 5.94
C ASP A 68 -10.83 1.97 5.06
N PHE A 69 -10.88 2.20 3.75
CA PHE A 69 -10.17 1.42 2.74
C PHE A 69 -9.47 2.33 1.72
N GLY A 70 -8.43 1.81 1.10
CA GLY A 70 -7.74 2.48 -0.01
C GLY A 70 -8.66 2.76 -1.20
N CYS A 71 -9.66 1.90 -1.43
CA CYS A 71 -10.73 2.14 -2.40
C CYS A 71 -11.41 3.48 -2.19
N ASN A 72 -11.78 3.82 -0.94
CA ASN A 72 -12.39 5.11 -0.62
C ASN A 72 -11.45 6.27 -0.95
N THR A 73 -10.17 6.13 -0.61
CA THR A 73 -9.14 7.16 -0.87
C THR A 73 -8.94 7.39 -2.37
N MET A 74 -8.95 6.32 -3.16
CA MET A 74 -8.66 6.38 -4.61
C MET A 74 -9.92 6.50 -5.49
N GLY A 75 -11.12 6.57 -4.88
CA GLY A 75 -12.38 6.65 -5.59
C GLY A 75 -12.69 5.42 -6.44
N ILE A 76 -12.34 4.24 -5.94
CA ILE A 76 -12.76 2.95 -6.51
C ILE A 76 -14.14 2.65 -5.95
N GLU A 77 -15.13 2.55 -6.84
CA GLU A 77 -16.51 2.29 -6.47
C GLU A 77 -16.83 0.81 -6.59
N SER A 78 -17.43 0.24 -5.54
CA SER A 78 -18.00 -1.12 -5.53
C SER A 78 -17.10 -2.17 -6.21
N PRO A 79 -15.89 -2.43 -5.73
CA PRO A 79 -15.07 -3.49 -6.28
C PRO A 79 -15.79 -4.84 -6.15
N ASP A 80 -15.59 -5.74 -7.11
CA ASP A 80 -16.24 -7.05 -7.14
C ASP A 80 -15.70 -7.97 -6.06
N MET A 81 -14.41 -7.83 -5.79
CA MET A 81 -13.69 -8.60 -4.77
C MET A 81 -12.72 -7.69 -4.00
N MET A 82 -12.47 -8.04 -2.74
CA MET A 82 -11.46 -7.38 -1.91
C MET A 82 -10.67 -8.42 -1.11
N THR A 83 -9.37 -8.21 -0.96
CA THR A 83 -8.51 -9.02 -0.09
C THR A 83 -8.03 -8.20 1.10
N PHE A 84 -8.01 -8.82 2.27
CA PHE A 84 -7.64 -8.21 3.53
C PHE A 84 -6.61 -9.05 4.28
N ALA A 85 -5.67 -8.40 4.95
CA ALA A 85 -4.75 -9.00 5.91
C ALA A 85 -4.23 -7.91 6.87
N LYS A 86 -3.02 -8.05 7.35
CA LYS A 86 -2.26 -7.07 8.15
C LYS A 86 -3.09 -6.33 9.22
N GLN A 87 -3.65 -5.18 8.89
CA GLN A 87 -4.44 -4.36 9.82
C GLN A 87 -5.75 -5.04 10.25
N LEU A 88 -6.23 -6.04 9.53
CA LEU A 88 -7.40 -6.84 9.95
C LEU A 88 -7.24 -7.39 11.38
N SER A 89 -6.02 -7.76 11.78
CA SER A 89 -5.71 -8.20 13.13
C SER A 89 -4.66 -7.34 13.84
N SER A 90 -4.23 -6.22 13.23
CA SER A 90 -3.12 -5.38 13.73
C SER A 90 -1.86 -6.20 14.08
N ALA A 91 -1.58 -7.26 13.32
CA ALA A 91 -0.48 -8.22 13.48
C ALA A 91 -0.52 -9.05 14.77
N TYR A 92 -1.59 -9.04 15.56
CA TYR A 92 -1.72 -9.87 16.77
C TYR A 92 -1.90 -11.35 16.45
N MET A 93 -2.56 -11.68 15.32
CA MET A 93 -2.72 -13.06 14.85
C MET A 93 -2.62 -13.13 13.33
N PRO A 94 -2.01 -14.21 12.77
CA PRO A 94 -2.05 -14.46 11.33
C PRO A 94 -3.49 -14.72 10.89
N ILE A 95 -4.03 -13.81 10.10
CA ILE A 95 -5.36 -13.92 9.49
C ILE A 95 -5.40 -13.11 8.20
N SER A 96 -6.11 -13.62 7.23
CA SER A 96 -6.51 -12.90 6.01
C SER A 96 -7.96 -13.23 5.69
N ALA A 97 -8.57 -12.41 4.86
CA ALA A 97 -9.93 -12.62 4.39
C ALA A 97 -10.07 -12.13 2.94
N SER A 98 -11.02 -12.71 2.23
CA SER A 98 -11.49 -12.20 0.95
C SER A 98 -12.98 -11.92 1.06
N ALA A 99 -13.41 -10.76 0.58
CA ALA A 99 -14.81 -10.42 0.39
C ALA A 99 -15.14 -10.52 -1.10
N ILE A 100 -16.33 -11.05 -1.40
CA ILE A 100 -16.87 -11.16 -2.76
C ILE A 100 -18.27 -10.60 -2.80
N ARG A 101 -18.73 -10.14 -3.96
CA ARG A 101 -20.12 -9.72 -4.14
C ARG A 101 -21.09 -10.86 -3.89
N ARG A 102 -22.32 -10.52 -3.50
CA ARG A 102 -23.37 -11.49 -3.19
C ARG A 102 -23.74 -12.36 -4.38
N ASP A 103 -23.84 -11.80 -5.56
CA ASP A 103 -24.16 -12.55 -6.79
C ASP A 103 -23.08 -13.58 -7.16
N MET A 104 -21.79 -13.27 -6.91
CA MET A 104 -20.71 -14.25 -7.07
C MET A 104 -20.86 -15.41 -6.06
N TYR A 105 -21.17 -15.10 -4.81
CA TYR A 105 -21.43 -16.13 -3.80
C TYR A 105 -22.63 -17.02 -4.18
N ASP A 106 -23.73 -16.42 -4.62
CA ASP A 106 -24.93 -17.15 -5.03
C ASP A 106 -24.64 -18.06 -6.25
N ALA A 107 -23.87 -17.59 -7.24
CA ALA A 107 -23.42 -18.41 -8.37
C ALA A 107 -22.57 -19.62 -7.91
N MET A 108 -21.71 -19.46 -6.89
CA MET A 108 -20.94 -20.57 -6.31
C MET A 108 -21.85 -21.58 -5.62
N ILE A 109 -22.88 -21.14 -4.91
CA ILE A 109 -23.87 -22.03 -4.28
C ILE A 109 -24.63 -22.83 -5.33
N ASP A 110 -25.10 -22.19 -6.40
CA ASP A 110 -25.80 -22.85 -7.49
C ASP A 110 -24.91 -23.89 -8.21
N GLN A 111 -23.64 -23.57 -8.42
CA GLN A 111 -22.66 -24.50 -9.01
C GLN A 111 -22.37 -25.71 -8.11
N THR A 112 -22.49 -25.57 -6.80
CA THR A 112 -22.24 -26.67 -5.85
C THR A 112 -23.15 -27.86 -6.12
N ALA A 113 -24.38 -27.64 -6.58
CA ALA A 113 -25.33 -28.70 -6.95
C ALA A 113 -24.84 -29.54 -8.14
N ASN A 114 -24.07 -28.97 -9.05
CA ASN A 114 -23.61 -29.61 -10.29
C ASN A 114 -22.14 -30.05 -10.23
N ALA A 115 -21.26 -29.21 -9.65
CA ALA A 115 -19.84 -29.40 -9.62
C ALA A 115 -19.29 -30.00 -8.31
N GLY A 116 -20.16 -30.19 -7.31
CA GLY A 116 -19.76 -30.61 -5.97
C GLY A 116 -19.29 -29.45 -5.09
N ALA A 117 -18.86 -29.77 -3.88
CA ALA A 117 -18.46 -28.76 -2.89
C ALA A 117 -17.34 -27.84 -3.42
N PHE A 118 -17.42 -26.55 -3.10
CA PHE A 118 -16.36 -25.59 -3.38
C PHE A 118 -15.08 -25.98 -2.62
N GLY A 119 -14.12 -26.55 -3.36
CA GLY A 119 -12.92 -27.20 -2.84
C GLY A 119 -11.81 -26.22 -2.43
N HIS A 120 -12.14 -25.02 -1.94
CA HIS A 120 -11.16 -24.03 -1.49
C HIS A 120 -11.21 -23.85 0.02
N GLY A 121 -10.04 -23.98 0.67
CA GLY A 121 -9.87 -23.77 2.10
C GLY A 121 -8.54 -24.33 2.58
N TYR A 122 -8.05 -23.77 3.66
CA TYR A 122 -6.84 -24.23 4.34
C TYR A 122 -7.22 -24.86 5.68
N THR A 123 -6.36 -25.73 6.22
CA THR A 123 -6.62 -26.42 7.50
C THR A 123 -6.99 -25.47 8.64
N TYR A 124 -6.38 -24.29 8.67
CA TYR A 124 -6.63 -23.27 9.68
C TYR A 124 -7.62 -22.17 9.25
N SER A 125 -8.33 -22.32 8.13
CA SER A 125 -9.39 -21.37 7.74
C SER A 125 -10.48 -21.33 8.82
N GLY A 126 -10.92 -20.11 9.17
CA GLY A 126 -11.93 -19.92 10.21
C GLY A 126 -11.46 -20.25 11.63
N HIS A 127 -10.13 -20.24 11.89
CA HIS A 127 -9.59 -20.54 13.23
C HIS A 127 -10.20 -19.61 14.28
N PRO A 128 -10.88 -20.14 15.32
CA PRO A 128 -11.72 -19.34 16.21
C PRO A 128 -10.91 -18.28 16.99
N VAL A 129 -9.69 -18.58 17.39
CA VAL A 129 -8.85 -17.62 18.11
C VAL A 129 -8.45 -16.46 17.19
N ALA A 130 -8.04 -16.74 15.94
CA ALA A 130 -7.67 -15.70 14.99
C ALA A 130 -8.87 -14.80 14.64
N CYS A 131 -10.05 -15.39 14.44
CA CYS A 131 -11.29 -14.66 14.20
C CYS A 131 -11.68 -13.78 15.41
N ALA A 132 -11.60 -14.33 16.64
CA ALA A 132 -11.90 -13.59 17.85
C ALA A 132 -10.94 -12.38 18.05
N VAL A 133 -9.65 -12.55 17.74
CA VAL A 133 -8.67 -11.46 17.78
C VAL A 133 -9.01 -10.40 16.74
N ALA A 134 -9.30 -10.78 15.50
CA ALA A 134 -9.68 -9.84 14.46
C ALA A 134 -10.93 -9.04 14.84
N LEU A 135 -11.97 -9.71 15.33
CA LEU A 135 -13.20 -9.05 15.81
C LEU A 135 -12.88 -8.05 16.93
N LYS A 136 -12.01 -8.43 17.88
CA LYS A 136 -11.61 -7.53 18.97
C LYS A 136 -10.82 -6.32 18.48
N VAL A 137 -9.96 -6.50 17.49
CA VAL A 137 -9.21 -5.41 16.86
C VAL A 137 -10.18 -4.43 16.16
N LEU A 138 -11.14 -4.93 15.40
CA LEU A 138 -12.17 -4.10 14.75
C LEU A 138 -13.02 -3.33 15.77
N GLU A 139 -13.41 -3.98 16.88
CA GLU A 139 -14.10 -3.32 18.00
C GLU A 139 -13.27 -2.17 18.59
N ILE A 140 -11.95 -2.38 18.79
CA ILE A 140 -11.04 -1.35 19.28
C ILE A 140 -10.93 -0.20 18.27
N TYR A 141 -10.82 -0.48 16.98
CA TYR A 141 -10.77 0.55 15.95
C TYR A 141 -12.00 1.45 16.00
N GLN A 142 -13.18 0.86 16.12
CA GLN A 142 -14.45 1.59 16.21
C GLN A 142 -14.56 2.37 17.54
N ARG A 143 -14.33 1.70 18.68
CA ARG A 143 -14.42 2.29 20.03
C ARG A 143 -13.52 3.52 20.18
N ASP A 144 -12.28 3.39 19.70
CA ASP A 144 -11.24 4.40 19.89
C ASP A 144 -11.12 5.36 18.71
N GLN A 145 -11.99 5.25 17.70
CA GLN A 145 -12.00 6.08 16.48
C GLN A 145 -10.61 6.12 15.81
N ILE A 146 -10.00 4.95 15.65
CA ILE A 146 -8.60 4.86 15.18
C ILE A 146 -8.45 5.38 13.76
N PHE A 147 -9.45 5.17 12.87
CA PHE A 147 -9.35 5.62 11.48
C PHE A 147 -9.40 7.13 11.35
N GLU A 148 -10.26 7.79 12.12
CA GLU A 148 -10.35 9.26 12.18
C GLU A 148 -9.06 9.88 12.76
N LYS A 149 -8.48 9.23 13.77
CA LYS A 149 -7.18 9.66 14.32
C LYS A 149 -6.07 9.45 13.28
N ALA A 150 -6.02 8.29 12.63
CA ALA A 150 -5.06 7.99 11.59
C ALA A 150 -5.17 8.93 10.39
N ALA A 151 -6.36 9.38 10.03
CA ALA A 151 -6.56 10.39 8.99
C ALA A 151 -5.88 11.71 9.36
N LYS A 152 -6.03 12.18 10.61
CA LYS A 152 -5.41 13.43 11.10
C LYS A 152 -3.89 13.32 11.18
N THR A 153 -3.38 12.28 11.86
CA THR A 153 -1.92 12.07 11.97
C THR A 153 -1.29 11.73 10.62
N GLY A 154 -2.06 11.10 9.70
CA GLY A 154 -1.62 10.84 8.34
C GLY A 154 -1.43 12.12 7.53
N ALA A 155 -2.37 13.08 7.63
CA ALA A 155 -2.20 14.39 7.00
C ALA A 155 -0.95 15.11 7.53
N TYR A 156 -0.73 15.05 8.84
CA TYR A 156 0.47 15.61 9.46
C TYR A 156 1.74 14.89 8.97
N LEU A 157 1.73 13.55 8.89
CA LEU A 157 2.86 12.78 8.33
C LEU A 157 3.20 13.23 6.91
N GLN A 158 2.20 13.33 6.02
CA GLN A 158 2.44 13.75 4.63
C GLN A 158 3.06 15.16 4.57
N GLN A 159 2.55 16.09 5.38
CA GLN A 159 3.14 17.43 5.50
C GLN A 159 4.59 17.38 5.96
N ARG A 160 4.92 16.55 6.96
CA ARG A 160 6.28 16.41 7.47
C ARG A 160 7.22 15.75 6.45
N LEU A 161 6.75 14.76 5.69
CA LEU A 161 7.54 14.12 4.64
C LEU A 161 7.85 15.06 3.49
N THR A 162 6.95 15.99 3.16
CA THR A 162 7.18 16.99 2.11
C THR A 162 8.43 17.86 2.40
N SER A 163 8.84 18.04 3.68
CA SER A 163 10.06 18.76 4.03
C SER A 163 11.33 18.12 3.46
N PHE A 164 11.30 16.85 3.06
CA PHE A 164 12.42 16.19 2.41
C PHE A 164 12.50 16.44 0.90
N ALA A 165 11.50 17.10 0.30
CA ALA A 165 11.50 17.37 -1.14
C ALA A 165 12.73 18.16 -1.61
N ASP A 166 13.32 18.99 -0.74
CA ASP A 166 14.51 19.77 -1.07
C ASP A 166 15.83 19.04 -0.79
N HIS A 167 15.80 17.86 -0.15
CA HIS A 167 17.01 17.09 0.13
C HIS A 167 17.66 16.59 -1.17
N PRO A 168 19.01 16.70 -1.33
CA PRO A 168 19.69 16.36 -2.59
C PRO A 168 19.48 14.93 -3.08
N LEU A 169 19.33 13.96 -2.18
CA LEU A 169 19.09 12.56 -2.54
C LEU A 169 17.62 12.26 -2.87
N VAL A 170 16.67 13.14 -2.57
CA VAL A 170 15.25 12.85 -2.71
C VAL A 170 14.73 13.39 -4.04
N GLY A 171 14.40 12.49 -4.96
CA GLY A 171 13.79 12.82 -6.25
C GLY A 171 12.28 12.96 -6.17
N GLU A 172 11.64 12.17 -5.32
CA GLU A 172 10.18 12.22 -5.13
C GLU A 172 9.79 11.89 -3.69
N VAL A 173 8.78 12.61 -3.19
CA VAL A 173 8.06 12.32 -1.94
C VAL A 173 6.64 11.95 -2.31
N ARG A 174 6.18 10.78 -1.92
CA ARG A 174 4.83 10.30 -2.24
C ARG A 174 4.19 9.57 -1.10
N GLY A 175 2.86 9.55 -1.07
CA GLY A 175 2.11 8.82 -0.06
C GLY A 175 0.68 9.29 0.12
N SER A 176 -0.02 8.64 1.04
CA SER A 176 -1.38 8.98 1.48
C SER A 176 -1.62 8.46 2.89
N GLY A 177 -2.20 9.28 3.75
CA GLY A 177 -2.44 8.92 5.14
C GLY A 177 -1.15 8.55 5.86
N LEU A 178 -1.13 7.39 6.51
CA LEU A 178 0.03 6.84 7.21
C LEU A 178 0.84 5.85 6.35
N LEU A 179 0.90 6.09 5.05
CA LEU A 179 1.70 5.34 4.09
C LEU A 179 2.48 6.34 3.24
N GLY A 180 3.81 6.28 3.24
CA GLY A 180 4.65 7.21 2.48
C GLY A 180 5.93 6.58 1.99
N ALA A 181 6.59 7.25 1.04
CA ALA A 181 7.92 6.90 0.58
C ALA A 181 8.73 8.12 0.17
N LEU A 182 10.05 8.00 0.33
CA LEU A 182 11.03 8.88 -0.27
C LEU A 182 11.77 8.09 -1.35
N GLU A 183 11.69 8.50 -2.60
CA GLU A 183 12.49 7.93 -3.69
C GLU A 183 13.87 8.57 -3.68
N LEU A 184 14.91 7.74 -3.52
CA LEU A 184 16.30 8.24 -3.59
C LEU A 184 16.82 8.14 -5.03
N VAL A 185 17.47 9.21 -5.47
CA VAL A 185 17.99 9.35 -6.84
C VAL A 185 19.46 9.71 -6.84
N ALA A 186 20.19 9.26 -7.88
CA ALA A 186 21.60 9.62 -8.10
C ALA A 186 21.74 11.06 -8.62
N ASN A 187 20.74 11.51 -9.37
CA ASN A 187 20.66 12.86 -9.89
C ASN A 187 19.25 13.41 -9.68
N LYS A 188 19.15 14.47 -8.91
CA LYS A 188 17.87 15.10 -8.58
C LYS A 188 17.26 15.88 -9.75
N GLU A 189 18.08 16.45 -10.62
CA GLU A 189 17.61 17.27 -11.75
C GLU A 189 16.99 16.38 -12.84
N THR A 190 17.61 15.23 -13.11
CA THR A 190 17.15 14.30 -14.15
C THR A 190 16.23 13.23 -13.61
N GLY A 191 16.18 13.01 -12.29
CA GLY A 191 15.47 11.90 -11.67
C GLY A 191 16.17 10.55 -11.87
N GLU A 192 17.46 10.54 -12.21
CA GLU A 192 18.20 9.31 -12.46
C GLU A 192 18.29 8.45 -11.20
N ALA A 193 17.82 7.20 -11.30
CA ALA A 193 17.82 6.26 -10.19
C ALA A 193 19.23 5.72 -9.92
N PHE A 194 19.49 5.36 -8.67
CA PHE A 194 20.68 4.59 -8.33
C PHE A 194 20.65 3.19 -8.97
N VAL A 195 21.79 2.72 -9.42
CA VAL A 195 21.93 1.36 -9.94
C VAL A 195 21.86 0.35 -8.78
N GLY A 196 20.85 -0.50 -8.80
CA GLY A 196 20.62 -1.50 -7.75
C GLY A 196 20.08 -0.88 -6.44
N GLY A 197 19.98 -1.71 -5.40
CA GLY A 197 19.39 -1.34 -4.11
C GLY A 197 20.39 -0.94 -3.01
N ALA A 198 21.68 -0.80 -3.32
CA ALA A 198 22.74 -0.62 -2.32
C ALA A 198 22.57 0.69 -1.51
N VAL A 199 22.21 1.79 -2.17
CA VAL A 199 22.04 3.09 -1.52
C VAL A 199 20.79 3.09 -0.62
N GLY A 200 19.69 2.53 -1.08
CA GLY A 200 18.49 2.32 -0.24
C GLY A 200 18.78 1.48 1.00
N GLY A 201 19.53 0.37 0.82
CA GLY A 201 19.99 -0.48 1.92
C GLY A 201 20.91 0.25 2.90
N TYR A 202 21.79 1.11 2.41
CA TYR A 202 22.65 1.94 3.26
C TYR A 202 21.82 2.95 4.07
N ALA A 203 20.89 3.65 3.42
CA ALA A 203 19.98 4.59 4.10
C ALA A 203 19.12 3.90 5.17
N GLN A 204 18.60 2.71 4.87
CA GLN A 204 17.89 1.90 5.86
C GLN A 204 18.78 1.56 7.06
N LYS A 205 20.05 1.19 6.84
CA LYS A 205 20.98 0.91 7.92
C LYS A 205 21.27 2.17 8.76
N MET A 206 21.48 3.32 8.12
CA MET A 206 21.68 4.58 8.84
C MET A 206 20.45 4.97 9.66
N ALA A 207 19.24 4.75 9.15
CA ALA A 207 18.02 4.94 9.92
C ALA A 207 17.98 4.03 11.14
N GLN A 208 18.30 2.74 10.98
CA GLN A 208 18.37 1.77 12.08
C GLN A 208 19.41 2.16 13.14
N ASP A 209 20.58 2.61 12.74
CA ASP A 209 21.65 3.07 13.64
C ASP A 209 21.21 4.34 14.45
N ASN A 210 20.29 5.12 13.90
CA ASN A 210 19.62 6.23 14.58
C ASN A 210 18.35 5.83 15.36
N GLY A 211 18.07 4.53 15.49
CA GLY A 211 16.91 4.01 16.23
C GLY A 211 15.58 4.17 15.48
N LEU A 212 15.59 4.10 14.14
CA LEU A 212 14.40 4.13 13.30
C LEU A 212 14.39 2.92 12.36
N LEU A 213 13.38 2.06 12.49
CA LEU A 213 13.16 0.93 11.60
C LEU A 213 12.29 1.36 10.43
N ILE A 214 12.86 1.38 9.23
CA ILE A 214 12.20 1.58 7.94
C ILE A 214 12.64 0.50 6.97
N ARG A 215 12.04 0.45 5.79
CA ARG A 215 12.43 -0.51 4.74
C ARG A 215 12.84 0.22 3.47
N ALA A 216 13.98 -0.21 2.91
CA ALA A 216 14.25 0.05 1.50
C ALA A 216 13.40 -0.93 0.66
N VAL A 217 12.65 -0.40 -0.29
CA VAL A 217 11.76 -1.13 -1.19
C VAL A 217 12.00 -0.67 -2.62
N ALA A 218 11.70 -1.51 -3.61
CA ALA A 218 11.81 -1.17 -5.03
C ALA A 218 13.13 -0.44 -5.39
N GLY A 219 14.25 -1.02 -4.99
CA GLY A 219 15.57 -0.42 -5.20
C GLY A 219 15.95 0.59 -4.13
N SER A 220 15.68 1.86 -4.33
CA SER A 220 16.12 2.94 -3.43
C SER A 220 14.97 3.77 -2.84
N SER A 221 13.73 3.29 -2.85
CA SER A 221 12.63 3.93 -2.14
C SER A 221 12.66 3.58 -0.65
N LEU A 222 12.57 4.56 0.22
CA LEU A 222 12.44 4.38 1.67
C LEU A 222 10.96 4.37 2.05
N GLY A 223 10.41 3.18 2.31
CA GLY A 223 9.00 3.02 2.71
C GLY A 223 8.76 3.37 4.18
N ILE A 224 7.74 4.17 4.42
CA ILE A 224 7.34 4.70 5.74
C ILE A 224 5.91 4.28 6.00
N CYS A 225 5.72 3.42 7.01
CA CYS A 225 4.42 2.84 7.33
C CYS A 225 4.29 2.66 8.86
N PRO A 226 4.14 3.76 9.62
CA PRO A 226 4.11 3.71 11.07
C PRO A 226 2.82 3.06 11.59
N PRO A 227 2.74 2.69 12.89
CA PRO A 227 1.49 2.25 13.51
C PRO A 227 0.37 3.29 13.37
N LEU A 228 -0.90 2.84 13.24
CA LEU A 228 -2.05 3.75 13.13
C LEU A 228 -2.23 4.71 14.32
N ILE A 229 -1.68 4.34 15.47
CA ILE A 229 -1.76 5.10 16.71
C ILE A 229 -0.58 6.05 16.92
N ILE A 230 0.27 6.26 15.91
CA ILE A 230 1.40 7.17 15.99
C ILE A 230 0.93 8.60 16.33
N THR A 231 1.67 9.29 17.19
CA THR A 231 1.40 10.68 17.54
C THR A 231 2.22 11.64 16.69
N GLU A 232 1.81 12.92 16.61
CA GLU A 232 2.57 13.96 15.91
C GLU A 232 3.98 14.11 16.48
N GLN A 233 4.15 14.03 17.79
CA GLN A 233 5.47 14.05 18.44
C GLN A 233 6.36 12.89 17.97
N GLN A 234 5.80 11.68 17.85
CA GLN A 234 6.54 10.52 17.33
C GLN A 234 6.85 10.67 15.84
N ILE A 235 5.99 11.32 15.07
CA ILE A 235 6.26 11.66 13.66
C ILE A 235 7.44 12.64 13.59
N ASP A 236 7.48 13.67 14.44
CA ASP A 236 8.61 14.62 14.49
C ASP A 236 9.92 13.93 14.87
N GLU A 237 9.89 13.03 15.85
CA GLU A 237 11.06 12.22 16.21
C GLU A 237 11.51 11.35 15.03
N MET A 238 10.59 10.67 14.35
CA MET A 238 10.86 9.84 13.18
C MET A 238 11.49 10.67 12.05
N VAL A 239 10.93 11.84 11.75
CA VAL A 239 11.45 12.75 10.72
C VAL A 239 12.86 13.22 11.06
N GLY A 240 13.11 13.57 12.32
CA GLY A 240 14.46 13.98 12.77
C GLY A 240 15.50 12.85 12.64
N LYS A 241 15.12 11.59 12.91
CA LYS A 241 15.99 10.42 12.71
C LYS A 241 16.22 10.14 11.23
N LEU A 242 15.18 10.27 10.42
CA LEU A 242 15.25 10.07 8.97
C LEU A 242 16.14 11.12 8.31
N SER A 243 16.06 12.39 8.73
CA SER A 243 16.97 13.45 8.26
C SER A 243 18.43 13.07 8.47
N LYS A 244 18.80 12.67 9.68
CA LYS A 244 20.18 12.25 9.99
C LYS A 244 20.64 11.07 9.12
N ALA A 245 19.73 10.12 8.86
CA ALA A 245 20.05 8.98 8.01
C ALA A 245 20.27 9.40 6.54
N LEU A 246 19.47 10.33 6.03
CA LEU A 246 19.62 10.86 4.68
C LEU A 246 20.91 11.68 4.55
N ASP A 247 21.25 12.53 5.54
CA ASP A 247 22.49 13.32 5.55
C ASP A 247 23.73 12.40 5.52
N ALA A 248 23.75 11.35 6.35
CA ALA A 248 24.81 10.35 6.37
C ALA A 248 24.90 9.56 5.04
N THR A 249 23.75 9.30 4.41
CA THR A 249 23.68 8.63 3.11
C THR A 249 24.22 9.54 2.00
N LEU A 250 23.90 10.83 2.04
CA LEU A 250 24.42 11.83 1.09
C LEU A 250 25.96 11.92 1.19
N GLU A 251 26.48 11.98 2.41
CA GLU A 251 27.94 11.99 2.63
C GLU A 251 28.60 10.73 2.06
N HIS A 252 27.98 9.56 2.28
CA HIS A 252 28.46 8.30 1.73
C HIS A 252 28.45 8.32 0.20
N CYS A 253 27.34 8.71 -0.43
CA CYS A 253 27.22 8.77 -1.89
C CYS A 253 28.26 9.72 -2.50
N THR A 254 28.47 10.87 -1.88
CA THR A 254 29.48 11.85 -2.31
C THR A 254 30.90 11.26 -2.24
N LYS A 255 31.27 10.61 -1.12
CA LYS A 255 32.59 9.98 -0.95
C LYS A 255 32.83 8.83 -1.92
N GLN A 256 31.79 8.12 -2.33
CA GLN A 256 31.88 6.98 -3.25
C GLN A 256 31.71 7.40 -4.73
N GLY A 257 31.44 8.66 -5.02
CA GLY A 257 31.21 9.13 -6.40
C GLY A 257 29.96 8.50 -7.04
N LEU A 258 28.90 8.29 -6.25
CA LEU A 258 27.65 7.67 -6.71
C LEU A 258 26.61 8.68 -7.22
N LEU A 259 26.88 9.97 -7.05
CA LEU A 259 26.04 11.05 -7.56
C LEU A 259 26.48 11.42 -8.98
N THR A 260 25.52 11.69 -9.87
CA THR A 260 25.74 12.04 -11.29
C THR A 260 25.25 13.44 -11.65
#